data_6e426ecce9944f76796cc8181de00536
#
_entry.id   6e426ecce9944f76796cc8181de00536
#
_cell.length_a   1.000
_cell.length_b   1.000
_cell.length_c   1.000
_cell.angle_alpha   90.00
_cell.angle_beta   90.00
_cell.angle_gamma   90.00
#
_symmetry.space_group_name_H-M   'P 1'
#
loop_
_entity.id
_entity.type
_entity.pdbx_description
1 polymer ?
#
loop_
_entity_poly.entity_id
_entity_poly.type
_entity_poly.pdbx_seq_one_letter_code
_entity_poly.pdbx_strand_id
1 'polypeptide(L)'
;GSVTLRLHGLYLAIASLAFSEVLRTLALKLGFTGGPIGLPVPPPFGGGLPLAGYYLAFAVLALAVALSLWAEKSPFRLAQAACRQSEAVARVLGVRVVRVKLLSLFLGSLVAGLSGGVYAMKALFLSPYEAFSLARAVEALVIPIFGGLYTTLGPLLGGVVLVGLEQALRLWIQEGYLVVYGALLVLAILFLPKGLLGLLGGRRG
;
A
#
# COMPACT_ATOMS: atom_id res chain seq x y z
N GLY A 1 -4.54 1.16 -17.43
CA GLY A 1 -5.68 0.81 -16.59
C GLY A 1 -6.75 -0.08 -17.23
N SER A 2 -7.38 0.31 -18.35
CA SER A 2 -8.52 -0.48 -18.90
C SER A 2 -8.14 -1.83 -19.49
N VAL A 3 -6.93 -1.97 -20.02
CA VAL A 3 -6.43 -3.22 -20.64
C VAL A 3 -6.10 -4.25 -19.55
N THR A 4 -5.49 -3.83 -18.47
CA THR A 4 -5.11 -4.70 -17.34
C THR A 4 -6.32 -5.25 -16.57
N LEU A 5 -7.47 -4.57 -16.60
CA LEU A 5 -8.69 -5.02 -15.91
C LEU A 5 -9.38 -6.25 -16.57
N ARG A 6 -8.96 -6.62 -17.76
CA ARG A 6 -9.43 -7.86 -18.42
C ARG A 6 -8.64 -9.10 -18.01
N LEU A 7 -7.49 -8.91 -17.35
CA LEU A 7 -6.66 -9.98 -16.86
C LEU A 7 -7.11 -10.41 -15.46
N HIS A 8 -7.14 -11.71 -15.20
CA HIS A 8 -7.58 -12.29 -13.94
C HIS A 8 -6.38 -12.85 -13.17
N GLY A 9 -6.38 -12.63 -11.84
CA GLY A 9 -5.43 -13.26 -10.93
C GLY A 9 -3.96 -12.97 -11.23
N LEU A 10 -3.15 -14.00 -11.43
CA LEU A 10 -1.70 -13.93 -11.62
C LEU A 10 -1.28 -13.07 -12.81
N TYR A 11 -2.03 -13.10 -13.90
CA TYR A 11 -1.73 -12.29 -15.09
C TYR A 11 -1.82 -10.79 -14.82
N LEU A 12 -2.75 -10.37 -13.96
CA LEU A 12 -2.86 -8.98 -13.54
C LEU A 12 -1.63 -8.55 -12.72
N ALA A 13 -1.17 -9.40 -11.81
CA ALA A 13 0.01 -9.14 -11.00
C ALA A 13 1.27 -9.02 -11.88
N ILE A 14 1.49 -9.97 -12.81
CA ILE A 14 2.63 -9.94 -13.72
C ILE A 14 2.58 -8.69 -14.62
N ALA A 15 1.41 -8.36 -15.18
CA ALA A 15 1.24 -7.19 -16.01
C ALA A 15 1.49 -5.87 -15.25
N SER A 16 1.08 -5.78 -13.98
CA SER A 16 1.33 -4.59 -13.15
C SER A 16 2.81 -4.45 -12.79
N LEU A 17 3.50 -5.55 -12.51
CA LEU A 17 4.96 -5.55 -12.30
C LEU A 17 5.71 -5.13 -13.56
N ALA A 18 5.37 -5.70 -14.72
CA ALA A 18 5.97 -5.32 -15.99
C ALA A 18 5.74 -3.84 -16.31
N PHE A 19 4.53 -3.33 -16.04
CA PHE A 19 4.22 -1.91 -16.23
C PHE A 19 5.03 -1.01 -15.30
N SER A 20 5.20 -1.40 -14.03
CA SER A 20 6.06 -0.70 -13.07
C SER A 20 7.51 -0.65 -13.56
N GLU A 21 8.04 -1.74 -14.12
CA GLU A 21 9.39 -1.81 -14.67
C GLU A 21 9.58 -0.91 -15.89
N VAL A 22 8.57 -0.85 -16.76
CA VAL A 22 8.56 0.09 -17.90
C VAL A 22 8.61 1.53 -17.40
N LEU A 23 7.80 1.88 -16.40
CA LEU A 23 7.81 3.23 -15.82
C LEU A 23 9.15 3.56 -15.14
N ARG A 24 9.76 2.59 -14.45
CA ARG A 24 11.09 2.73 -13.87
C ARG A 24 12.13 3.03 -14.96
N THR A 25 12.11 2.25 -16.05
CA THR A 25 13.04 2.43 -17.16
C THR A 25 12.84 3.78 -17.85
N LEU A 26 11.60 4.23 -18.00
CA LEU A 26 11.29 5.57 -18.52
C LEU A 26 11.85 6.66 -17.59
N ALA A 27 11.62 6.52 -16.27
CA ALA A 27 12.13 7.46 -15.28
C ALA A 27 13.67 7.55 -15.31
N LEU A 28 14.37 6.44 -15.52
CA LEU A 28 15.83 6.42 -15.64
C LEU A 28 16.36 7.12 -16.91
N LYS A 29 15.55 7.15 -17.98
CA LYS A 29 15.94 7.77 -19.27
C LYS A 29 15.52 9.23 -19.39
N LEU A 30 14.51 9.67 -18.66
CA LEU A 30 13.99 11.03 -18.73
C LEU A 30 14.88 11.98 -17.91
N GLY A 31 15.43 13.00 -18.53
CA GLY A 31 16.33 13.95 -17.88
C GLY A 31 15.68 14.77 -16.75
N PHE A 32 14.36 15.02 -16.82
CA PHE A 32 13.64 15.79 -15.79
C PHE A 32 13.44 15.02 -14.48
N THR A 33 13.61 13.70 -14.47
CA THR A 33 13.56 12.85 -13.28
C THR A 33 14.92 12.69 -12.60
N GLY A 34 15.97 13.40 -13.06
CA GLY A 34 17.33 13.25 -12.58
C GLY A 34 18.01 11.95 -13.03
N GLY A 35 17.35 11.13 -13.89
CA GLY A 35 17.89 9.89 -14.43
C GLY A 35 18.34 8.90 -13.34
N PRO A 36 19.47 8.20 -13.52
CA PRO A 36 19.97 7.22 -12.53
C PRO A 36 20.39 7.85 -11.19
N ILE A 37 20.76 9.13 -11.20
CA ILE A 37 21.22 9.84 -10.01
C ILE A 37 20.03 10.14 -9.10
N GLY A 38 18.84 10.37 -9.65
CA GLY A 38 17.64 10.77 -8.91
C GLY A 38 17.54 12.28 -8.73
N LEU A 39 16.50 12.71 -8.01
CA LEU A 39 16.18 14.11 -7.76
C LEU A 39 16.33 14.45 -6.28
N PRO A 40 17.05 15.53 -5.94
CA PRO A 40 16.96 16.12 -4.63
C PRO A 40 15.57 16.77 -4.47
N VAL A 41 14.88 16.43 -3.40
CA VAL A 41 13.58 17.02 -3.04
C VAL A 41 13.84 18.10 -2.00
N PRO A 42 13.55 19.38 -2.30
CA PRO A 42 13.75 20.44 -1.33
C PRO A 42 12.86 20.21 -0.10
N PRO A 43 13.37 20.51 1.10
CA PRO A 43 12.59 20.37 2.32
C PRO A 43 11.37 21.29 2.25
N PRO A 44 10.18 20.81 2.64
CA PRO A 44 8.98 21.62 2.66
C PRO A 44 9.19 22.81 3.62
N PHE A 45 8.72 23.98 3.23
CA PHE A 45 8.76 25.19 4.05
C PHE A 45 10.17 25.69 4.47
N GLY A 46 11.17 25.60 3.58
CA GLY A 46 12.48 26.22 3.79
C GLY A 46 13.31 25.68 4.96
N GLY A 47 13.09 24.42 5.36
CA GLY A 47 13.89 23.77 6.41
C GLY A 47 13.53 24.14 7.85
N GLY A 48 12.53 25.03 8.07
CA GLY A 48 12.25 25.59 9.38
C GLY A 48 11.35 24.77 10.30
N LEU A 49 10.66 23.74 9.81
CA LEU A 49 9.69 22.97 10.63
C LEU A 49 9.69 21.48 10.27
N PRO A 50 10.50 20.66 10.95
CA PRO A 50 10.41 19.20 10.84
C PRO A 50 9.01 18.68 11.18
N LEU A 51 8.25 19.42 11.99
CA LEU A 51 6.85 19.15 12.36
C LEU A 51 5.87 19.18 11.17
N ALA A 52 6.11 20.02 10.14
CA ALA A 52 5.20 20.12 8.99
C ALA A 52 5.09 18.80 8.21
N GLY A 53 6.19 18.06 8.07
CA GLY A 53 6.18 16.73 7.46
C GLY A 53 5.34 15.70 8.24
N TYR A 54 5.38 15.77 9.56
CA TYR A 54 4.54 14.91 10.42
C TYR A 54 3.06 15.26 10.31
N TYR A 55 2.70 16.54 10.29
CA TYR A 55 1.31 16.96 10.11
C TYR A 55 0.77 16.55 8.74
N LEU A 56 1.58 16.66 7.67
CA LEU A 56 1.21 16.20 6.34
C LEU A 56 1.01 14.68 6.31
N ALA A 57 1.91 13.91 6.90
CA ALA A 57 1.78 12.46 7.00
C ALA A 57 0.51 12.08 7.77
N PHE A 58 0.23 12.76 8.88
CA PHE A 58 -0.97 12.54 9.67
C PHE A 58 -2.24 12.94 8.91
N ALA A 59 -2.23 14.02 8.14
CA ALA A 59 -3.35 14.43 7.30
C ALA A 59 -3.64 13.41 6.20
N VAL A 60 -2.61 12.86 5.55
CA VAL A 60 -2.77 11.80 4.54
C VAL A 60 -3.30 10.52 5.18
N LEU A 61 -2.81 10.14 6.37
CA LEU A 61 -3.33 9.02 7.14
C LEU A 61 -4.81 9.22 7.50
N ALA A 62 -5.17 10.37 8.02
CA ALA A 62 -6.55 10.71 8.35
C ALA A 62 -7.47 10.67 7.13
N LEU A 63 -7.00 11.17 5.97
CA LEU A 63 -7.71 11.07 4.70
C LEU A 63 -7.89 9.62 4.27
N ALA A 64 -6.86 8.79 4.36
CA ALA A 64 -6.93 7.37 4.01
C ALA A 64 -7.96 6.63 4.88
N VAL A 65 -7.95 6.87 6.19
CA VAL A 65 -8.92 6.31 7.14
C VAL A 65 -10.34 6.81 6.83
N ALA A 66 -10.51 8.11 6.58
CA ALA A 66 -11.81 8.68 6.24
C ALA A 66 -12.39 8.08 4.94
N LEU A 67 -11.56 7.91 3.90
CA LEU A 67 -11.96 7.26 2.64
C LEU A 67 -12.31 5.79 2.85
N SER A 68 -11.55 5.08 3.69
CA SER A 68 -11.83 3.68 4.01
C SER A 68 -13.15 3.54 4.78
N LEU A 69 -13.39 4.36 5.80
CA LEU A 69 -14.65 4.37 6.56
C LEU A 69 -15.84 4.77 5.68
N TRP A 70 -15.65 5.72 4.78
CA TRP A 70 -16.67 6.08 3.80
C TRP A 70 -17.00 4.90 2.89
N ALA A 71 -15.98 4.20 2.37
CA ALA A 71 -16.16 3.01 1.54
C ALA A 71 -16.87 1.88 2.30
N GLU A 72 -16.55 1.67 3.57
CA GLU A 72 -17.21 0.67 4.44
C GLU A 72 -18.70 0.95 4.66
N LYS A 73 -19.08 2.22 4.82
CA LYS A 73 -20.47 2.62 5.08
C LYS A 73 -21.31 2.77 3.80
N SER A 74 -20.67 2.80 2.64
CA SER A 74 -21.34 3.00 1.35
C SER A 74 -21.78 1.67 0.72
N PRO A 75 -22.79 1.70 -0.20
CA PRO A 75 -23.16 0.51 -0.97
C PRO A 75 -21.99 -0.04 -1.83
N PHE A 76 -20.94 0.73 -1.97
CA PHE A 76 -19.71 0.34 -2.64
C PHE A 76 -19.06 -0.90 -1.99
N ARG A 77 -19.13 -1.04 -0.67
CA ARG A 77 -18.67 -2.23 0.06
C ARG A 77 -19.35 -3.50 -0.40
N LEU A 78 -20.68 -3.46 -0.56
CA LEU A 78 -21.45 -4.63 -1.03
C LEU A 78 -21.07 -5.01 -2.46
N ALA A 79 -20.90 -3.99 -3.33
CA ALA A 79 -20.46 -4.20 -4.70
C ALA A 79 -19.04 -4.80 -4.75
N GLN A 80 -18.11 -4.33 -3.93
CA GLN A 80 -16.77 -4.91 -3.82
C GLN A 80 -16.81 -6.35 -3.30
N ALA A 81 -17.61 -6.63 -2.27
CA ALA A 81 -17.76 -7.98 -1.71
C ALA A 81 -18.32 -8.97 -2.75
N ALA A 82 -19.34 -8.56 -3.53
CA ALA A 82 -19.89 -9.35 -4.62
C ALA A 82 -18.84 -9.63 -5.71
N CYS A 83 -18.10 -8.60 -6.14
CA CYS A 83 -17.03 -8.76 -7.12
C CYS A 83 -15.90 -9.69 -6.66
N ARG A 84 -15.62 -9.71 -5.36
CA ARG A 84 -14.60 -10.58 -4.76
C ARG A 84 -15.01 -12.05 -4.75
N GLN A 85 -16.28 -12.35 -4.48
CA GLN A 85 -16.78 -13.72 -4.47
C GLN A 85 -16.85 -14.31 -5.88
N SER A 86 -17.48 -13.60 -6.80
CA SER A 86 -17.55 -14.00 -8.20
C SER A 86 -17.93 -12.81 -9.08
N GLU A 87 -17.07 -12.48 -10.04
CA GLU A 87 -17.36 -11.42 -11.01
C GLU A 87 -18.54 -11.75 -11.91
N ALA A 88 -18.73 -13.04 -12.24
CA ALA A 88 -19.84 -13.50 -13.07
C ALA A 88 -21.17 -13.30 -12.35
N VAL A 89 -21.26 -13.73 -11.09
CA VAL A 89 -22.46 -13.57 -10.25
C VAL A 89 -22.75 -12.08 -10.01
N ALA A 90 -21.72 -11.29 -9.70
CA ALA A 90 -21.88 -9.85 -9.51
C ALA A 90 -22.48 -9.15 -10.74
N ARG A 91 -22.09 -9.55 -11.96
CA ARG A 91 -22.67 -9.03 -13.22
C ARG A 91 -24.15 -9.40 -13.37
N VAL A 92 -24.52 -10.62 -13.05
CA VAL A 92 -25.91 -11.07 -13.09
C VAL A 92 -26.78 -10.27 -12.10
N LEU A 93 -26.23 -9.92 -10.94
CA LEU A 93 -26.87 -9.08 -9.93
C LEU A 93 -26.90 -7.58 -10.32
N GLY A 94 -26.47 -7.21 -11.53
CA GLY A 94 -26.48 -5.83 -12.01
C GLY A 94 -25.32 -4.97 -11.54
N VAL A 95 -24.30 -5.53 -10.86
CA VAL A 95 -23.12 -4.79 -10.42
C VAL A 95 -22.22 -4.49 -11.62
N ARG A 96 -21.90 -3.22 -11.80
CA ARG A 96 -20.96 -2.76 -12.84
C ARG A 96 -19.51 -3.01 -12.40
N VAL A 97 -19.05 -4.28 -12.50
CA VAL A 97 -17.75 -4.75 -12.02
C VAL A 97 -16.58 -3.85 -12.43
N VAL A 98 -16.54 -3.42 -13.70
CA VAL A 98 -15.47 -2.55 -14.21
C VAL A 98 -15.43 -1.21 -13.47
N ARG A 99 -16.58 -0.59 -13.21
CA ARG A 99 -16.64 0.69 -12.47
C ARG A 99 -16.19 0.52 -11.02
N VAL A 100 -16.59 -0.57 -10.37
CA VAL A 100 -16.18 -0.87 -9.00
C VAL A 100 -14.67 -1.04 -8.92
N LYS A 101 -14.07 -1.80 -9.84
CA LYS A 101 -12.63 -1.99 -9.93
C LYS A 101 -11.88 -0.68 -10.22
N LEU A 102 -12.36 0.11 -11.18
CA LEU A 102 -11.74 1.39 -11.52
C LEU A 102 -11.79 2.38 -10.35
N LEU A 103 -12.92 2.47 -9.66
CA LEU A 103 -13.06 3.36 -8.51
C LEU A 103 -12.15 2.91 -7.35
N SER A 104 -12.06 1.59 -7.10
CA SER A 104 -11.14 1.05 -6.09
C SER A 104 -9.68 1.37 -6.42
N LEU A 105 -9.27 1.19 -7.67
CA LEU A 105 -7.93 1.53 -8.14
C LEU A 105 -7.66 3.03 -8.04
N PHE A 106 -8.62 3.87 -8.41
CA PHE A 106 -8.48 5.32 -8.34
C PHE A 106 -8.29 5.80 -6.90
N LEU A 107 -9.14 5.36 -5.98
CA LEU A 107 -9.04 5.72 -4.56
C LEU A 107 -7.73 5.23 -3.94
N GLY A 108 -7.34 3.99 -4.24
CA GLY A 108 -6.07 3.42 -3.77
C GLY A 108 -4.85 4.17 -4.32
N SER A 109 -4.83 4.48 -5.62
CA SER A 109 -3.72 5.21 -6.24
C SER A 109 -3.63 6.65 -5.76
N LEU A 110 -4.77 7.30 -5.47
CA LEU A 110 -4.79 8.65 -4.90
C LEU A 110 -4.09 8.68 -3.54
N VAL A 111 -4.46 7.79 -2.64
CA VAL A 111 -3.83 7.69 -1.31
C VAL A 111 -2.36 7.30 -1.43
N ALA A 112 -2.03 6.32 -2.29
CA ALA A 112 -0.65 5.89 -2.53
C ALA A 112 0.21 7.02 -3.09
N GLY A 113 -0.31 7.80 -4.04
CA GLY A 113 0.38 8.96 -4.61
C GLY A 113 0.66 10.05 -3.58
N LEU A 114 -0.35 10.38 -2.74
CA LEU A 114 -0.18 11.37 -1.67
C LEU A 114 0.85 10.90 -0.63
N SER A 115 0.80 9.64 -0.21
CA SER A 115 1.76 9.09 0.75
C SER A 115 3.18 9.02 0.15
N GLY A 116 3.31 8.69 -1.14
CA GLY A 116 4.57 8.75 -1.87
C GLY A 116 5.16 10.16 -1.92
N GLY A 117 4.33 11.19 -2.13
CA GLY A 117 4.75 12.59 -2.07
C GLY A 117 5.29 13.01 -0.69
N VAL A 118 4.57 12.63 0.38
CA VAL A 118 5.03 12.88 1.76
C VAL A 118 6.34 12.12 2.06
N TYR A 119 6.44 10.88 1.59
CA TYR A 119 7.66 10.10 1.71
C TYR A 119 8.86 10.78 1.01
N ALA A 120 8.66 11.25 -0.23
CA ALA A 120 9.71 11.95 -0.99
C ALA A 120 10.22 13.21 -0.25
N MET A 121 9.29 13.98 0.34
CA MET A 121 9.65 15.17 1.16
C MET A 121 10.46 14.80 2.40
N LYS A 122 10.19 13.65 3.02
CA LYS A 122 10.94 13.16 4.19
C LYS A 122 12.31 12.61 3.81
N ALA A 123 12.40 11.92 2.66
CA ALA A 123 13.63 11.31 2.19
C ALA A 123 14.65 12.34 1.69
N LEU A 124 14.21 13.57 1.31
CA LEU A 124 15.00 14.65 0.75
C LEU A 124 15.73 14.30 -0.56
N PHE A 125 15.70 13.05 -0.94
CA PHE A 125 16.30 12.51 -2.15
C PHE A 125 15.44 11.34 -2.64
N LEU A 126 15.09 11.33 -3.93
CA LEU A 126 14.28 10.28 -4.53
C LEU A 126 15.03 9.68 -5.71
N SER A 127 15.43 8.43 -5.54
CA SER A 127 15.99 7.63 -6.64
C SER A 127 14.89 6.80 -7.31
N PRO A 128 14.88 6.66 -8.66
CA PRO A 128 13.97 5.76 -9.36
C PRO A 128 14.08 4.31 -8.90
N TYR A 129 15.26 3.86 -8.48
CA TYR A 129 15.46 2.51 -7.94
C TYR A 129 14.70 2.29 -6.63
N GLU A 130 14.66 3.28 -5.75
CA GLU A 130 13.90 3.21 -4.50
C GLU A 130 12.39 3.39 -4.71
N ALA A 131 12.01 4.33 -5.58
CA ALA A 131 10.60 4.62 -5.86
C ALA A 131 9.85 3.43 -6.45
N PHE A 132 10.51 2.65 -7.32
CA PHE A 132 9.97 1.44 -7.96
C PHE A 132 10.49 0.15 -7.32
N SER A 133 10.90 0.18 -6.05
CA SER A 133 11.44 -1.00 -5.37
C SER A 133 10.36 -2.05 -5.12
N LEU A 134 10.63 -3.29 -5.57
CA LEU A 134 9.77 -4.45 -5.33
C LEU A 134 9.64 -4.73 -3.83
N ALA A 135 10.71 -4.53 -3.06
CA ALA A 135 10.71 -4.75 -1.62
C ALA A 135 9.67 -3.85 -0.92
N ARG A 136 9.60 -2.56 -1.29
CA ARG A 136 8.58 -1.64 -0.75
C ARG A 136 7.16 -2.03 -1.17
N ALA A 137 6.99 -2.51 -2.40
CA ALA A 137 5.69 -3.00 -2.88
C ALA A 137 5.22 -4.23 -2.06
N VAL A 138 6.14 -5.15 -1.78
CA VAL A 138 5.86 -6.33 -0.94
C VAL A 138 5.52 -5.90 0.49
N GLU A 139 6.29 -5.00 1.09
CA GLU A 139 6.03 -4.46 2.45
C GLU A 139 4.64 -3.82 2.53
N ALA A 140 4.27 -3.01 1.54
CA ALA A 140 2.95 -2.38 1.46
C ALA A 140 1.80 -3.39 1.35
N LEU A 141 2.04 -4.60 0.81
CA LEU A 141 1.08 -5.70 0.76
C LEU A 141 1.03 -6.50 2.07
N VAL A 142 2.18 -6.72 2.70
CA VAL A 142 2.28 -7.53 3.92
C VAL A 142 1.58 -6.86 5.11
N ILE A 143 1.72 -5.54 5.25
CA ILE A 143 1.12 -4.78 6.36
C ILE A 143 -0.40 -5.00 6.47
N PRO A 144 -1.22 -4.81 5.43
CA PRO A 144 -2.65 -5.06 5.52
C PRO A 144 -3.01 -6.55 5.63
N ILE A 145 -2.21 -7.46 5.06
CA ILE A 145 -2.42 -8.91 5.21
C ILE A 145 -2.26 -9.30 6.68
N PHE A 146 -1.19 -8.84 7.31
CA PHE A 146 -0.90 -9.09 8.72
C PHE A 146 -1.94 -8.46 9.65
N GLY A 147 -2.35 -7.22 9.38
CA GLY A 147 -3.34 -6.51 10.19
C GLY A 147 -4.77 -7.03 10.05
N GLY A 148 -5.13 -7.47 8.83
CA GLY A 148 -6.47 -7.93 8.46
C GLY A 148 -7.04 -7.16 7.27
N LEU A 149 -7.10 -7.84 6.10
CA LEU A 149 -7.40 -7.26 4.78
C LEU A 149 -8.77 -6.58 4.63
N TYR A 150 -9.73 -6.93 5.50
CA TYR A 150 -11.15 -6.58 5.25
C TYR A 150 -11.72 -5.58 6.25
N THR A 151 -10.86 -4.93 7.00
CA THR A 151 -11.22 -3.95 8.01
C THR A 151 -10.37 -2.70 7.87
N THR A 152 -10.93 -1.53 8.16
CA THR A 152 -10.18 -0.26 8.15
C THR A 152 -9.11 -0.23 9.25
N LEU A 153 -9.38 -0.85 10.40
CA LEU A 153 -8.45 -0.90 11.54
C LEU A 153 -7.31 -1.91 11.34
N GLY A 154 -7.48 -2.92 10.47
CA GLY A 154 -6.48 -3.94 10.20
C GLY A 154 -5.14 -3.36 9.74
N PRO A 155 -5.10 -2.66 8.62
CA PRO A 155 -3.87 -2.06 8.12
C PRO A 155 -3.23 -1.06 9.09
N LEU A 156 -4.02 -0.33 9.88
CA LEU A 156 -3.52 0.58 10.91
C LEU A 156 -2.77 -0.18 12.01
N LEU A 157 -3.40 -1.19 12.58
CA LEU A 157 -2.78 -2.02 13.63
C LEU A 157 -1.59 -2.81 13.06
N GLY A 158 -1.73 -3.37 11.86
CA GLY A 158 -0.64 -4.05 11.17
C GLY A 158 0.56 -3.14 10.95
N GLY A 159 0.33 -1.90 10.50
CA GLY A 159 1.38 -0.91 10.31
C GLY A 159 2.09 -0.54 11.61
N VAL A 160 1.33 -0.23 12.67
CA VAL A 160 1.92 0.11 13.99
C VAL A 160 2.77 -1.04 14.54
N VAL A 161 2.25 -2.28 14.46
CA VAL A 161 2.95 -3.45 14.99
C VAL A 161 4.18 -3.78 14.14
N LEU A 162 4.06 -3.87 12.81
CA LEU A 162 5.18 -4.26 11.95
C LEU A 162 6.27 -3.19 11.89
N VAL A 163 5.91 -1.92 11.75
CA VAL A 163 6.89 -0.83 11.75
C VAL A 163 7.53 -0.67 13.13
N GLY A 164 6.76 -0.82 14.20
CA GLY A 164 7.30 -0.83 15.57
C GLY A 164 8.26 -1.99 15.80
N LEU A 165 7.93 -3.17 15.31
CA LEU A 165 8.78 -4.36 15.38
C LEU A 165 10.08 -4.18 14.57
N GLU A 166 9.99 -3.65 13.34
CA GLU A 166 11.14 -3.34 12.52
C GLU A 166 12.09 -2.36 13.22
N GLN A 167 11.55 -1.28 13.79
CA GLN A 167 12.35 -0.31 14.53
C GLN A 167 12.99 -0.92 15.79
N ALA A 168 12.27 -1.74 16.54
CA ALA A 168 12.81 -2.44 17.70
C ALA A 168 13.95 -3.39 17.30
N LEU A 169 13.76 -4.21 16.24
CA LEU A 169 14.79 -5.09 15.73
C LEU A 169 16.03 -4.34 15.25
N ARG A 170 15.85 -3.21 14.58
CA ARG A 170 16.93 -2.35 14.10
C ARG A 170 17.77 -1.80 15.25
N LEU A 171 17.17 -1.51 16.41
CA LEU A 171 17.88 -1.05 17.62
C LEU A 171 18.67 -2.17 18.30
N TRP A 172 18.15 -3.40 18.26
CA TRP A 172 18.75 -4.54 18.95
C TRP A 172 19.76 -5.31 18.09
N ILE A 173 19.52 -5.42 16.81
CA ILE A 173 20.31 -6.21 15.86
C ILE A 173 20.77 -5.26 14.75
N GLN A 174 21.95 -4.67 14.89
CA GLN A 174 22.47 -3.68 13.95
C GLN A 174 22.72 -4.27 12.54
N GLU A 175 23.22 -5.52 12.48
CA GLU A 175 23.44 -6.22 11.22
C GLU A 175 22.57 -7.49 11.15
N GLY A 176 21.91 -7.73 10.01
CA GLY A 176 21.07 -8.90 9.80
C GLY A 176 19.62 -8.78 10.27
N TYR A 177 19.15 -7.63 10.80
CA TYR A 177 17.77 -7.44 11.24
C TYR A 177 16.75 -7.74 10.13
N LEU A 178 17.11 -7.51 8.86
CA LEU A 178 16.26 -7.83 7.70
C LEU A 178 15.95 -9.32 7.58
N VAL A 179 16.90 -10.19 7.91
CA VAL A 179 16.70 -11.66 7.87
C VAL A 179 15.72 -12.08 8.97
N VAL A 180 15.93 -11.56 10.17
CA VAL A 180 15.03 -11.82 11.31
C VAL A 180 13.64 -11.25 11.06
N TYR A 181 13.56 -10.03 10.54
CA TYR A 181 12.30 -9.39 10.16
C TYR A 181 11.56 -10.18 9.07
N GLY A 182 12.28 -10.60 8.02
CA GLY A 182 11.71 -11.43 6.95
C GLY A 182 11.21 -12.79 7.47
N ALA A 183 11.97 -13.46 8.32
CA ALA A 183 11.55 -14.72 8.96
C ALA A 183 10.30 -14.52 9.83
N LEU A 184 10.25 -13.45 10.63
CA LEU A 184 9.07 -13.08 11.42
C LEU A 184 7.85 -12.80 10.55
N LEU A 185 8.02 -12.12 9.42
CA LEU A 185 6.91 -11.88 8.46
C LEU A 185 6.37 -13.19 7.89
N VAL A 186 7.26 -14.11 7.49
CA VAL A 186 6.85 -15.42 6.98
C VAL A 186 6.08 -16.20 8.05
N LEU A 187 6.60 -16.26 9.27
CA LEU A 187 5.93 -16.91 10.39
C LEU A 187 4.58 -16.25 10.70
N ALA A 188 4.53 -14.92 10.70
CA ALA A 188 3.30 -14.20 10.95
C ALA A 188 2.22 -14.52 9.90
N ILE A 189 2.57 -14.57 8.61
CA ILE A 189 1.63 -14.91 7.53
C ILE A 189 1.17 -16.37 7.66
N LEU A 190 2.06 -17.30 8.01
CA LEU A 190 1.73 -18.73 8.16
C LEU A 190 0.81 -18.99 9.36
N PHE A 191 1.05 -18.31 10.50
CA PHE A 191 0.30 -18.55 11.72
C PHE A 191 -0.94 -17.66 11.88
N LEU A 192 -1.00 -16.53 11.16
CA LEU A 192 -2.12 -15.58 11.20
C LEU A 192 -2.87 -15.44 9.85
N PRO A 193 -3.44 -16.50 9.31
CA PRO A 193 -4.11 -16.44 8.00
C PRO A 193 -5.33 -15.50 7.96
N LYS A 194 -5.87 -15.12 9.13
CA LYS A 194 -7.00 -14.17 9.28
C LYS A 194 -6.55 -12.77 9.74
N GLY A 195 -5.24 -12.54 9.86
CA GLY A 195 -4.67 -11.31 10.38
C GLY A 195 -4.86 -11.11 11.89
N LEU A 196 -4.23 -10.08 12.46
CA LEU A 196 -4.31 -9.76 13.90
C LEU A 196 -5.75 -9.54 14.38
N LEU A 197 -6.56 -8.85 13.60
CA LEU A 197 -7.97 -8.61 13.96
C LEU A 197 -8.82 -9.87 13.91
N GLY A 198 -8.44 -10.87 13.12
CA GLY A 198 -9.09 -12.17 13.11
C GLY A 198 -8.90 -12.94 14.43
N LEU A 199 -7.81 -12.72 15.13
CA LEU A 199 -7.56 -13.27 16.48
C LEU A 199 -8.34 -12.51 17.55
N LEU A 200 -8.43 -11.19 17.45
CA LEU A 200 -9.15 -10.34 18.39
C LEU A 200 -10.67 -10.38 18.20
N GLY A 201 -11.13 -10.65 16.97
CA GLY A 201 -12.55 -10.73 16.58
C GLY A 201 -13.14 -12.13 16.59
N GLY A 202 -12.46 -13.13 17.14
CA GLY A 202 -12.89 -14.52 17.21
C GLY A 202 -14.10 -14.76 18.10
N ARG A 203 -15.26 -14.22 17.72
CA ARG A 203 -16.62 -14.63 18.11
C ARG A 203 -17.65 -13.67 17.52
N ARG A 204 -17.87 -13.74 16.21
CA ARG A 204 -19.21 -13.47 15.65
C ARG A 204 -19.30 -14.32 14.39
N GLY A 205 -19.97 -15.49 14.62
CA GLY A 205 -20.29 -16.47 13.59
C GLY A 205 -21.19 -15.92 12.51
#